data_647490d271f5d270e0f6b048308264c4
#
_entry.id   647490d271f5d270e0f6b048308264c4
#
_cell.length_a   1.000
_cell.length_b   1.000
_cell.length_c   1.000
_cell.angle_alpha   90.00
_cell.angle_beta   90.00
_cell.angle_gamma   90.00
#
_symmetry.space_group_name_H-M   'P 1'
#
loop_
_entity.id
_entity.type
_entity.pdbx_description
1 polymer ?
#
loop_
_entity_poly.entity_id
_entity_poly.type
_entity_poly.pdbx_seq_one_letter_code
_entity_poly.pdbx_strand_id
1 'polypeptide(L)'
;MSRWFMAALVLVFAAFACSLPGVTGSGADIEETRVALAVQQTSLAIQQETLAAGVAPAQPSPLETYTPYPTYTQGSPPEALTVPTTTPESMSKRIKASNILIFEDIAGDFTLLPVVENTINAMNFSGGRVINVGDGLGRFREYANSATQWDLMIVAAEVRSVFSGEMFEMMYDHIDNGGAVIIETWYLDKVANGKIAPILNDCGVSFARDWTRDNTYDPYKYSIYWLDTSHPLLSTPNIVKAPSYPYPEWFGDAGDLLKLGSGGDAVLVGGLYPNRNSDYGVLASCLGGRMVLQTFSSHDYAWNIVQPLWENYITYTLTKHYEYVP
;
A
#
# COMPACT_ATOMS: atom_id res chain seq x y z
N MET A 1 10.14 33.59 42.15
CA MET A 1 10.50 34.32 40.93
C MET A 1 9.27 35.13 40.50
N SER A 2 9.44 36.44 40.35
CA SER A 2 8.35 37.41 40.24
C SER A 2 7.67 37.30 38.88
N ARG A 3 6.33 37.37 38.85
CA ARG A 3 5.48 37.35 37.62
C ARG A 3 5.92 38.40 36.59
N TRP A 4 6.62 39.41 36.97
CA TRP A 4 7.18 40.45 36.07
C TRP A 4 8.34 39.98 35.22
N PHE A 5 9.09 38.96 35.64
CA PHE A 5 10.21 38.39 34.85
C PHE A 5 9.72 37.56 33.67
N MET A 6 8.58 36.88 33.82
CA MET A 6 7.97 36.11 32.72
C MET A 6 7.41 37.01 31.65
N ALA A 7 6.76 38.12 32.00
CA ALA A 7 6.23 39.07 31.06
C ALA A 7 7.31 39.78 30.24
N ALA A 8 8.45 40.09 30.85
CA ALA A 8 9.60 40.69 30.17
C ALA A 8 10.28 39.71 29.18
N LEU A 9 10.33 38.42 29.52
CA LEU A 9 10.90 37.40 28.64
C LEU A 9 10.08 37.18 27.38
N VAL A 10 8.76 37.19 27.50
CA VAL A 10 7.82 37.05 26.36
C VAL A 10 7.93 38.24 25.41
N LEU A 11 8.08 39.45 25.93
CA LEU A 11 8.24 40.67 25.12
C LEU A 11 9.59 40.70 24.37
N VAL A 12 10.66 40.18 24.93
CA VAL A 12 11.96 40.08 24.24
C VAL A 12 11.93 39.10 23.09
N PHE A 13 11.26 37.97 23.26
CA PHE A 13 11.08 37.01 22.13
C PHE A 13 10.20 37.53 21.02
N ALA A 14 9.17 38.31 21.34
CA ALA A 14 8.32 38.94 20.31
C ALA A 14 9.07 40.01 19.49
N ALA A 15 10.05 40.71 20.09
CA ALA A 15 10.84 41.72 19.39
C ALA A 15 11.89 41.11 18.44
N PHE A 16 12.39 39.92 18.71
CA PHE A 16 13.34 39.21 17.84
C PHE A 16 12.69 38.61 16.59
N ALA A 17 11.38 38.34 16.61
CA ALA A 17 10.67 37.79 15.44
C ALA A 17 10.43 38.83 14.32
N CYS A 18 10.60 40.11 14.58
CA CYS A 18 10.37 41.20 13.62
C CYS A 18 11.62 41.74 12.92
N SER A 19 12.80 41.21 13.18
CA SER A 19 14.07 41.81 12.68
C SER A 19 14.91 40.88 11.80
N LEU A 20 14.31 40.02 10.98
CA LEU A 20 15.01 39.30 9.93
C LEU A 20 14.86 40.10 8.60
N PRO A 21 15.90 40.73 8.07
CA PRO A 21 15.84 41.38 6.78
C PRO A 21 16.01 40.31 5.68
N GLY A 22 15.01 40.20 4.80
CA GLY A 22 15.21 39.59 3.49
C GLY A 22 14.36 38.38 3.09
N VAL A 23 13.12 38.26 3.58
CA VAL A 23 12.15 37.32 2.95
C VAL A 23 11.06 38.14 2.26
N THR A 24 11.25 38.39 0.97
CA THR A 24 10.15 38.81 0.08
C THR A 24 9.37 37.55 -0.31
N GLY A 25 8.60 37.00 0.64
CA GLY A 25 7.67 35.91 0.37
C GLY A 25 6.52 36.41 -0.50
N SER A 26 6.20 35.69 -1.55
CA SER A 26 5.00 35.92 -2.35
C SER A 26 3.76 35.69 -1.49
N GLY A 27 2.62 36.36 -1.79
CA GLY A 27 1.39 36.27 -0.99
C GLY A 27 0.87 34.85 -0.76
N ALA A 28 1.32 33.85 -1.55
CA ALA A 28 0.99 32.45 -1.42
C ALA A 28 1.54 31.82 -0.12
N ASP A 29 2.77 32.16 0.29
CA ASP A 29 3.43 31.59 1.49
C ASP A 29 2.73 32.00 2.80
N ILE A 30 2.06 33.16 2.81
CA ILE A 30 1.33 33.66 3.99
C ILE A 30 -0.01 32.94 4.16
N GLU A 31 -0.66 32.57 3.06
CA GLU A 31 -1.91 31.83 3.05
C GLU A 31 -1.71 30.39 3.54
N GLU A 32 -0.68 29.72 3.07
CA GLU A 32 -0.31 28.37 3.46
C GLU A 32 0.06 28.26 4.95
N THR A 33 0.77 29.25 5.48
CA THR A 33 1.08 29.34 6.91
C THR A 33 -0.18 29.58 7.76
N ARG A 34 -1.16 30.33 7.28
CA ARG A 34 -2.44 30.55 7.96
C ARG A 34 -3.29 29.29 8.01
N VAL A 35 -3.35 28.53 6.91
CA VAL A 35 -4.08 27.26 6.86
C VAL A 35 -3.46 26.24 7.81
N ALA A 36 -2.13 26.11 7.82
CA ALA A 36 -1.43 25.20 8.73
C ALA A 36 -1.69 25.55 10.21
N LEU A 37 -1.71 26.83 10.57
CA LEU A 37 -2.00 27.29 11.94
C LEU A 37 -3.46 27.02 12.35
N ALA A 38 -4.40 27.18 11.44
CA ALA A 38 -5.81 26.89 11.67
C ALA A 38 -6.08 25.39 11.88
N VAL A 39 -5.40 24.53 11.13
CA VAL A 39 -5.47 23.07 11.30
C VAL A 39 -4.90 22.62 12.64
N GLN A 40 -3.79 23.20 13.08
CA GLN A 40 -3.21 22.91 14.41
C GLN A 40 -4.14 23.36 15.55
N GLN A 41 -4.77 24.50 15.44
CA GLN A 41 -5.72 24.99 16.47
C GLN A 41 -6.95 24.11 16.57
N THR A 42 -7.46 23.60 15.43
CA THR A 42 -8.61 22.70 15.41
C THR A 42 -8.28 21.34 16.04
N SER A 43 -7.10 20.79 15.77
CA SER A 43 -6.66 19.51 16.35
C SER A 43 -6.46 19.59 17.89
N LEU A 44 -5.93 20.70 18.38
CA LEU A 44 -5.79 20.94 19.83
C LEU A 44 -7.14 21.08 20.54
N ALA A 45 -8.14 21.70 19.91
CA ALA A 45 -9.48 21.84 20.46
C ALA A 45 -10.17 20.47 20.59
N ILE A 46 -10.06 19.60 19.58
CA ILE A 46 -10.62 18.23 19.58
C ILE A 46 -9.94 17.38 20.67
N GLN A 47 -8.64 17.48 20.87
CA GLN A 47 -7.95 16.78 21.93
C GLN A 47 -8.38 17.23 23.34
N GLN A 48 -8.65 18.52 23.55
CA GLN A 48 -9.14 19.03 24.83
C GLN A 48 -10.57 18.57 25.14
N GLU A 49 -11.45 18.49 24.15
CA GLU A 49 -12.81 17.96 24.34
C GLU A 49 -12.80 16.48 24.70
N THR A 50 -11.91 15.68 24.07
CA THR A 50 -11.78 14.23 24.34
C THR A 50 -11.26 13.96 25.78
N LEU A 51 -10.40 14.84 26.32
CA LEU A 51 -9.90 14.74 27.69
C LEU A 51 -10.92 15.21 28.73
N ALA A 52 -11.87 16.08 28.37
CA ALA A 52 -12.90 16.59 29.26
C ALA A 52 -14.10 15.60 29.40
N ALA A 53 -14.28 14.68 28.46
CA ALA A 53 -15.27 13.60 28.55
C ALA A 53 -14.76 12.51 29.47
N GLY A 54 -14.92 12.72 30.78
CA GLY A 54 -14.48 11.80 31.83
C GLY A 54 -15.05 10.39 31.65
N VAL A 55 -14.18 9.42 31.51
CA VAL A 55 -14.52 8.00 31.46
C VAL A 55 -15.02 7.57 32.84
N ALA A 56 -16.30 7.23 32.94
CA ALA A 56 -16.86 6.60 34.14
C ALA A 56 -16.27 5.20 34.28
N PRO A 57 -15.90 4.74 35.51
CA PRO A 57 -15.35 3.42 35.71
C PRO A 57 -16.37 2.34 35.41
N ALA A 58 -16.00 1.39 34.56
CA ALA A 58 -16.81 0.24 34.21
C ALA A 58 -17.02 -0.65 35.44
N GLN A 59 -18.27 -0.98 35.72
CA GLN A 59 -18.68 -1.90 36.77
C GLN A 59 -18.34 -3.36 36.33
N PRO A 60 -17.75 -4.22 37.18
CA PRO A 60 -17.39 -5.57 36.77
C PRO A 60 -18.66 -6.40 36.54
N SER A 61 -18.74 -7.02 35.38
CA SER A 61 -19.78 -8.00 35.04
C SER A 61 -19.65 -9.29 35.86
N PRO A 62 -20.75 -9.96 36.19
CA PRO A 62 -20.72 -11.22 36.93
C PRO A 62 -20.05 -12.34 36.12
N LEU A 63 -19.28 -13.16 36.82
CA LEU A 63 -18.58 -14.33 36.27
C LEU A 63 -19.61 -15.33 35.74
N GLU A 64 -19.55 -15.69 34.47
CA GLU A 64 -20.39 -16.70 33.87
C GLU A 64 -19.99 -18.09 34.39
N THR A 65 -20.97 -18.86 34.84
CA THR A 65 -20.80 -20.22 35.35
C THR A 65 -20.51 -21.17 34.18
N TYR A 66 -19.36 -21.82 34.21
CA TYR A 66 -18.98 -22.82 33.22
C TYR A 66 -19.96 -24.00 33.19
N THR A 67 -20.63 -24.17 32.06
CA THR A 67 -21.37 -25.42 31.75
C THR A 67 -20.36 -26.43 31.20
N PRO A 68 -20.32 -27.71 31.69
CA PRO A 68 -19.36 -28.68 31.15
C PRO A 68 -19.69 -29.02 29.71
N TYR A 69 -18.64 -29.01 28.87
CA TYR A 69 -18.74 -29.39 27.47
C TYR A 69 -19.27 -30.81 27.28
N PRO A 70 -20.16 -31.06 26.32
CA PRO A 70 -20.58 -32.39 25.95
C PRO A 70 -19.38 -33.19 25.41
N THR A 71 -19.20 -34.39 25.92
CA THR A 71 -18.18 -35.35 25.49
C THR A 71 -18.46 -35.73 24.03
N TYR A 72 -17.57 -35.35 23.12
CA TYR A 72 -17.68 -35.76 21.72
C TYR A 72 -17.41 -37.26 21.58
N THR A 73 -18.38 -37.97 21.09
CA THR A 73 -18.19 -39.33 20.59
C THR A 73 -17.41 -39.26 19.28
N GLN A 74 -16.28 -39.95 19.21
CA GLN A 74 -15.42 -39.99 18.03
C GLN A 74 -16.20 -40.58 16.85
N GLY A 75 -16.68 -39.73 15.96
CA GLY A 75 -17.30 -40.13 14.69
C GLY A 75 -16.22 -40.69 13.75
N SER A 76 -16.63 -41.56 12.86
CA SER A 76 -15.80 -42.16 11.79
C SER A 76 -14.94 -41.11 11.09
N PRO A 77 -13.71 -41.46 10.65
CA PRO A 77 -12.85 -40.49 9.95
C PRO A 77 -13.62 -39.84 8.80
N PRO A 78 -13.54 -38.51 8.65
CA PRO A 78 -14.18 -37.84 7.51
C PRO A 78 -13.59 -38.38 6.22
N GLU A 79 -14.48 -38.77 5.32
CA GLU A 79 -14.15 -39.09 3.94
C GLU A 79 -13.30 -37.93 3.38
N ALA A 80 -12.16 -38.25 2.78
CA ALA A 80 -11.24 -37.25 2.25
C ALA A 80 -11.99 -36.34 1.29
N LEU A 81 -12.20 -35.07 1.68
CA LEU A 81 -12.77 -34.06 0.82
C LEU A 81 -11.84 -33.92 -0.39
N THR A 82 -12.30 -34.42 -1.54
CA THR A 82 -11.65 -34.16 -2.82
C THR A 82 -11.76 -32.65 -3.06
N VAL A 83 -10.66 -31.93 -2.87
CA VAL A 83 -10.57 -30.52 -3.25
C VAL A 83 -10.87 -30.47 -4.76
N PRO A 84 -11.90 -29.73 -5.18
CA PRO A 84 -12.21 -29.64 -6.60
C PRO A 84 -11.03 -29.01 -7.33
N THR A 85 -10.36 -29.78 -8.19
CA THR A 85 -9.32 -29.26 -9.05
C THR A 85 -10.00 -28.34 -10.08
N THR A 86 -9.91 -27.03 -9.86
CA THR A 86 -10.44 -26.05 -10.82
C THR A 86 -9.68 -26.17 -12.15
N THR A 87 -10.39 -26.41 -13.22
CA THR A 87 -9.78 -26.44 -14.54
C THR A 87 -9.32 -25.04 -14.95
N PRO A 88 -8.25 -24.90 -15.76
CA PRO A 88 -7.75 -23.59 -16.20
C PRO A 88 -8.82 -22.69 -16.85
N GLU A 89 -9.76 -23.28 -17.57
CA GLU A 89 -10.88 -22.52 -18.15
C GLU A 89 -11.83 -21.95 -17.09
N SER A 90 -12.09 -22.67 -16.01
CA SER A 90 -12.91 -22.17 -14.90
C SER A 90 -12.21 -21.05 -14.15
N MET A 91 -10.88 -21.13 -13.94
CA MET A 91 -10.09 -20.09 -13.33
C MET A 91 -10.11 -18.79 -14.15
N SER A 92 -9.88 -18.88 -15.45
CA SER A 92 -9.94 -17.71 -16.33
C SER A 92 -11.31 -17.02 -16.29
N LYS A 93 -12.41 -17.78 -16.23
CA LYS A 93 -13.76 -17.22 -16.10
C LYS A 93 -13.96 -16.53 -14.75
N ARG A 94 -13.47 -17.12 -13.66
CA ARG A 94 -13.52 -16.50 -12.32
C ARG A 94 -12.76 -15.19 -12.32
N ILE A 95 -11.55 -15.16 -12.84
CA ILE A 95 -10.73 -13.94 -12.93
C ILE A 95 -11.48 -12.84 -13.69
N LYS A 96 -12.09 -13.17 -14.84
CA LYS A 96 -12.86 -12.19 -15.64
C LYS A 96 -14.11 -11.67 -14.93
N ALA A 97 -14.64 -12.42 -13.97
CA ALA A 97 -15.82 -12.06 -13.18
C ALA A 97 -15.49 -11.43 -11.83
N SER A 98 -14.22 -11.13 -11.56
CA SER A 98 -13.78 -10.56 -10.27
C SER A 98 -14.34 -9.17 -10.01
N ASN A 99 -14.61 -8.90 -8.74
CA ASN A 99 -14.89 -7.55 -8.23
C ASN A 99 -13.57 -6.87 -7.86
N ILE A 100 -13.27 -5.75 -8.49
CA ILE A 100 -11.99 -5.06 -8.31
C ILE A 100 -12.23 -3.60 -7.92
N LEU A 101 -11.63 -3.18 -6.80
CA LEU A 101 -11.62 -1.79 -6.36
C LEU A 101 -10.23 -1.20 -6.57
N ILE A 102 -10.17 -0.05 -7.25
CA ILE A 102 -8.92 0.57 -7.67
C ILE A 102 -8.86 2.00 -7.16
N PHE A 103 -7.74 2.34 -6.50
CA PHE A 103 -7.25 3.69 -6.32
C PHE A 103 -5.99 3.83 -7.18
N GLU A 104 -5.99 4.78 -8.09
CA GLU A 104 -4.84 5.08 -8.95
C GLU A 104 -4.57 6.58 -8.89
N ASP A 105 -3.46 6.95 -8.24
CA ASP A 105 -3.09 8.32 -8.05
C ASP A 105 -2.38 8.86 -9.30
N ILE A 106 -3.12 9.59 -10.09
CA ILE A 106 -2.62 10.31 -11.26
C ILE A 106 -2.69 11.83 -11.06
N ALA A 107 -2.89 12.26 -9.80
CA ALA A 107 -3.04 13.67 -9.48
C ALA A 107 -1.71 14.40 -9.55
N GLY A 108 -1.73 15.59 -10.14
CA GLY A 108 -0.60 16.48 -10.27
C GLY A 108 -0.51 17.10 -11.66
N ASP A 109 0.48 17.95 -11.88
CA ASP A 109 0.72 18.62 -13.17
C ASP A 109 1.35 17.69 -14.22
N PHE A 110 1.50 16.43 -13.90
CA PHE A 110 2.10 15.42 -14.78
C PHE A 110 1.00 14.61 -15.45
N THR A 111 1.10 14.47 -16.75
CA THR A 111 0.29 13.52 -17.52
C THR A 111 0.90 12.14 -17.36
N LEU A 112 0.72 11.55 -16.17
CA LEU A 112 1.14 10.18 -15.93
C LEU A 112 0.26 9.20 -16.70
N LEU A 113 0.84 8.09 -17.12
CA LEU A 113 0.11 7.02 -17.77
C LEU A 113 -0.80 6.33 -16.75
N PRO A 114 -2.14 6.26 -16.95
CA PRO A 114 -3.02 5.51 -16.06
C PRO A 114 -2.84 3.99 -16.32
N VAL A 115 -1.80 3.43 -15.74
CA VAL A 115 -1.34 2.07 -16.01
C VAL A 115 -2.35 1.04 -15.58
N VAL A 116 -2.93 1.19 -14.38
CA VAL A 116 -3.89 0.23 -13.84
C VAL A 116 -5.18 0.27 -14.63
N GLU A 117 -5.73 1.46 -14.88
CA GLU A 117 -6.94 1.64 -15.67
C GLU A 117 -6.78 1.04 -17.07
N ASN A 118 -5.69 1.37 -17.77
CA ASN A 118 -5.42 0.86 -19.09
C ASN A 118 -5.26 -0.66 -19.11
N THR A 119 -4.60 -1.24 -18.11
CA THR A 119 -4.45 -2.69 -17.98
C THR A 119 -5.80 -3.38 -17.78
N ILE A 120 -6.61 -2.88 -16.85
CA ILE A 120 -7.96 -3.41 -16.60
C ILE A 120 -8.81 -3.37 -17.86
N ASN A 121 -8.76 -2.26 -18.60
CA ASN A 121 -9.50 -2.13 -19.88
C ASN A 121 -9.00 -3.14 -20.92
N ALA A 122 -7.69 -3.33 -21.03
CA ALA A 122 -7.11 -4.32 -21.95
C ALA A 122 -7.47 -5.76 -21.58
N MET A 123 -7.54 -6.07 -20.28
CA MET A 123 -7.92 -7.38 -19.79
C MET A 123 -9.40 -7.72 -20.00
N ASN A 124 -10.28 -6.75 -20.29
CA ASN A 124 -11.70 -6.96 -20.58
C ASN A 124 -12.44 -7.77 -19.51
N PHE A 125 -12.47 -7.27 -18.28
CA PHE A 125 -13.27 -7.88 -17.22
C PHE A 125 -14.77 -7.87 -17.59
N SER A 126 -15.45 -8.97 -17.30
CA SER A 126 -16.87 -9.14 -17.66
C SER A 126 -17.57 -10.01 -16.62
N GLY A 127 -18.65 -9.50 -16.05
CA GLY A 127 -19.44 -10.22 -15.05
C GLY A 127 -19.17 -9.83 -13.60
N GLY A 128 -18.01 -9.23 -13.29
CA GLY A 128 -17.70 -8.61 -12.00
C GLY A 128 -17.87 -7.10 -12.01
N ARG A 129 -17.72 -6.50 -10.86
CA ARG A 129 -17.76 -5.05 -10.66
C ARG A 129 -16.35 -4.49 -10.60
N VAL A 130 -15.98 -3.68 -11.56
CA VAL A 130 -14.70 -2.94 -11.53
C VAL A 130 -14.98 -1.47 -11.28
N ILE A 131 -14.38 -0.93 -10.23
CA ILE A 131 -14.52 0.48 -9.84
C ILE A 131 -13.13 1.09 -9.72
N ASN A 132 -12.81 2.02 -10.60
CA ASN A 132 -11.66 2.91 -10.45
C ASN A 132 -12.16 4.25 -9.86
N VAL A 133 -11.65 4.62 -8.70
CA VAL A 133 -12.00 5.87 -8.02
C VAL A 133 -11.03 7.00 -8.33
N GLY A 134 -10.02 6.75 -9.18
CA GLY A 134 -8.92 7.67 -9.40
C GLY A 134 -8.20 7.97 -8.08
N ASP A 135 -7.91 9.25 -7.83
CA ASP A 135 -7.28 9.74 -6.60
C ASP A 135 -8.26 10.01 -5.44
N GLY A 136 -9.51 9.57 -5.58
CA GLY A 136 -10.59 9.86 -4.63
C GLY A 136 -10.55 9.01 -3.37
N LEU A 137 -9.75 9.36 -2.36
CA LEU A 137 -9.64 8.63 -1.08
C LEU A 137 -10.98 8.40 -0.38
N GLY A 138 -11.84 9.41 -0.34
CA GLY A 138 -13.18 9.29 0.26
C GLY A 138 -14.08 8.28 -0.46
N ARG A 139 -13.99 8.24 -1.80
CA ARG A 139 -14.71 7.25 -2.61
C ARG A 139 -14.16 5.85 -2.44
N PHE A 140 -12.83 5.69 -2.34
CA PHE A 140 -12.24 4.39 -2.04
C PHE A 140 -12.81 3.85 -0.72
N ARG A 141 -12.82 4.66 0.34
CA ARG A 141 -13.41 4.28 1.63
C ARG A 141 -14.89 3.90 1.54
N GLU A 142 -15.66 4.67 0.78
CA GLU A 142 -17.08 4.38 0.57
C GLU A 142 -17.29 3.00 -0.07
N TYR A 143 -16.55 2.70 -1.13
CA TYR A 143 -16.66 1.42 -1.82
C TYR A 143 -16.06 0.25 -1.03
N ALA A 144 -14.93 0.44 -0.35
CA ALA A 144 -14.33 -0.59 0.48
C ALA A 144 -15.27 -1.04 1.61
N ASN A 145 -16.02 -0.09 2.21
CA ASN A 145 -17.00 -0.38 3.25
C ASN A 145 -18.42 -0.71 2.72
N SER A 146 -18.58 -0.84 1.41
CA SER A 146 -19.86 -1.22 0.80
C SER A 146 -20.18 -2.70 1.01
N ALA A 147 -21.42 -3.09 0.70
CA ALA A 147 -21.82 -4.51 0.71
C ALA A 147 -21.17 -5.35 -0.41
N THR A 148 -20.39 -4.74 -1.30
CA THR A 148 -19.70 -5.45 -2.37
C THR A 148 -18.55 -6.27 -1.77
N GLN A 149 -18.53 -7.57 -2.06
CA GLN A 149 -17.38 -8.41 -1.75
C GLN A 149 -16.35 -8.20 -2.85
N TRP A 150 -15.23 -7.57 -2.51
CA TRP A 150 -14.13 -7.35 -3.42
C TRP A 150 -13.21 -8.57 -3.44
N ASP A 151 -12.80 -9.02 -4.63
CA ASP A 151 -11.80 -10.07 -4.78
C ASP A 151 -10.39 -9.47 -4.75
N LEU A 152 -10.24 -8.27 -5.31
CA LEU A 152 -8.96 -7.58 -5.39
C LEU A 152 -9.13 -6.09 -5.07
N MET A 153 -8.25 -5.57 -4.21
CA MET A 153 -8.06 -4.13 -4.03
C MET A 153 -6.69 -3.72 -4.56
N ILE A 154 -6.65 -2.69 -5.39
CA ILE A 154 -5.44 -2.12 -5.97
C ILE A 154 -5.26 -0.70 -5.46
N VAL A 155 -4.07 -0.40 -4.96
CA VAL A 155 -3.66 0.94 -4.57
C VAL A 155 -2.35 1.27 -5.27
N ALA A 156 -2.41 2.14 -6.27
CA ALA A 156 -1.26 2.72 -6.93
C ALA A 156 -1.13 4.19 -6.50
N ALA A 157 -0.22 4.44 -5.56
CA ALA A 157 -0.07 5.73 -4.87
C ALA A 157 1.32 6.32 -5.06
N GLU A 158 1.81 6.29 -6.28
CA GLU A 158 3.17 6.71 -6.62
C GLU A 158 3.44 8.16 -6.26
N VAL A 159 2.54 9.06 -6.65
CA VAL A 159 2.76 10.52 -6.54
C VAL A 159 2.58 11.03 -5.11
N ARG A 160 1.93 10.28 -4.24
CA ARG A 160 1.64 10.73 -2.88
C ARG A 160 2.71 10.33 -1.89
N SER A 161 3.43 11.32 -1.37
CA SER A 161 4.38 11.14 -0.27
C SER A 161 3.74 10.85 1.08
N VAL A 162 2.44 11.15 1.24
CA VAL A 162 1.67 10.86 2.45
C VAL A 162 0.36 10.19 2.06
N PHE A 163 0.13 9.00 2.58
CA PHE A 163 -1.07 8.23 2.32
C PHE A 163 -1.95 8.16 3.56
N SER A 164 -3.27 8.15 3.37
CA SER A 164 -4.19 7.99 4.49
C SER A 164 -4.04 6.61 5.12
N GLY A 165 -3.76 6.57 6.42
CA GLY A 165 -3.68 5.32 7.18
C GLY A 165 -4.95 4.49 7.11
N GLU A 166 -6.12 5.11 6.95
CA GLU A 166 -7.41 4.43 6.84
C GLU A 166 -7.47 3.45 5.67
N MET A 167 -6.82 3.75 4.54
CA MET A 167 -6.81 2.83 3.39
C MET A 167 -6.10 1.53 3.73
N PHE A 168 -4.99 1.62 4.42
CA PHE A 168 -4.26 0.42 4.84
C PHE A 168 -5.01 -0.40 5.87
N GLU A 169 -5.80 0.22 6.77
CA GLU A 169 -6.70 -0.51 7.66
C GLU A 169 -7.74 -1.30 6.85
N MET A 170 -8.41 -0.66 5.89
CA MET A 170 -9.39 -1.34 5.04
C MET A 170 -8.76 -2.46 4.19
N MET A 171 -7.55 -2.25 3.68
CA MET A 171 -6.82 -3.28 2.95
C MET A 171 -6.41 -4.43 3.87
N TYR A 172 -6.01 -4.14 5.11
CA TYR A 172 -5.68 -5.16 6.10
C TYR A 172 -6.90 -6.02 6.43
N ASP A 173 -8.05 -5.40 6.72
CA ASP A 173 -9.31 -6.09 6.95
C ASP A 173 -9.71 -6.96 5.74
N HIS A 174 -9.48 -6.46 4.52
CA HIS A 174 -9.74 -7.21 3.29
C HIS A 174 -8.83 -8.44 3.17
N ILE A 175 -7.53 -8.31 3.46
CA ILE A 175 -6.55 -9.41 3.47
C ILE A 175 -6.94 -10.47 4.50
N ASP A 176 -7.30 -10.05 5.72
CA ASP A 176 -7.68 -10.94 6.82
C ASP A 176 -8.92 -11.77 6.47
N ASN A 177 -9.84 -11.19 5.70
CA ASN A 177 -11.00 -11.88 5.15
C ASN A 177 -10.71 -12.70 3.87
N GLY A 178 -9.46 -12.92 3.53
CA GLY A 178 -9.05 -13.76 2.40
C GLY A 178 -8.94 -13.02 1.08
N GLY A 179 -9.16 -11.73 1.04
CA GLY A 179 -9.04 -10.90 -0.15
C GLY A 179 -7.60 -10.77 -0.67
N ALA A 180 -7.45 -10.24 -1.87
CA ALA A 180 -6.16 -10.02 -2.50
C ALA A 180 -5.87 -8.53 -2.68
N VAL A 181 -4.58 -8.16 -2.66
CA VAL A 181 -4.17 -6.76 -2.79
C VAL A 181 -2.96 -6.58 -3.69
N ILE A 182 -2.92 -5.47 -4.43
CA ILE A 182 -1.74 -4.97 -5.12
C ILE A 182 -1.48 -3.56 -4.60
N ILE A 183 -0.27 -3.31 -4.10
CA ILE A 183 0.15 -2.01 -3.58
C ILE A 183 1.37 -1.55 -4.36
N GLU A 184 1.24 -0.39 -5.01
CA GLU A 184 2.35 0.38 -5.52
C GLU A 184 2.49 1.65 -4.69
N THR A 185 3.66 1.86 -4.08
CA THR A 185 3.96 3.06 -3.31
C THR A 185 5.44 3.37 -3.35
N TRP A 186 5.80 4.53 -3.89
CA TRP A 186 7.19 4.96 -3.94
C TRP A 186 7.73 5.41 -2.58
N TYR A 187 6.86 6.05 -1.79
CA TYR A 187 7.19 6.67 -0.51
C TYR A 187 6.84 5.78 0.68
N LEU A 188 7.36 4.55 0.69
CA LEU A 188 7.11 3.61 1.79
C LEU A 188 7.66 4.13 3.13
N ASP A 189 8.76 4.90 3.12
CA ASP A 189 9.38 5.51 4.30
C ASP A 189 8.39 6.36 5.11
N LYS A 190 7.47 7.06 4.43
CA LYS A 190 6.47 7.93 5.06
C LYS A 190 5.36 7.16 5.78
N VAL A 191 5.13 5.92 5.40
CA VAL A 191 3.97 5.13 5.88
C VAL A 191 4.35 3.83 6.59
N ALA A 192 5.59 3.34 6.43
CA ALA A 192 6.03 2.01 6.88
C ALA A 192 5.81 1.73 8.39
N ASN A 193 5.86 2.77 9.23
CA ASN A 193 5.61 2.67 10.67
C ASN A 193 4.16 3.01 11.05
N GLY A 194 3.30 3.26 10.07
CA GLY A 194 1.89 3.61 10.24
C GLY A 194 0.97 2.40 10.11
N LYS A 195 -0.22 2.64 9.56
CA LYS A 195 -1.28 1.63 9.42
C LYS A 195 -0.97 0.52 8.40
N ILE A 196 0.03 0.70 7.53
CA ILE A 196 0.53 -0.35 6.64
C ILE A 196 1.40 -1.39 7.39
N ALA A 197 1.92 -1.06 8.57
CA ALA A 197 2.86 -1.92 9.29
C ALA A 197 2.33 -3.36 9.55
N PRO A 198 1.06 -3.58 9.92
CA PRO A 198 0.52 -4.94 10.03
C PRO A 198 0.61 -5.72 8.73
N ILE A 199 0.26 -5.10 7.59
CA ILE A 199 0.34 -5.70 6.26
C ILE A 199 1.78 -6.11 5.93
N LEU A 200 2.75 -5.22 6.18
CA LEU A 200 4.17 -5.48 5.94
C LEU A 200 4.69 -6.62 6.82
N ASN A 201 4.28 -6.66 8.08
CA ASN A 201 4.67 -7.71 9.02
C ASN A 201 4.14 -9.08 8.61
N ASP A 202 2.86 -9.18 8.25
CA ASP A 202 2.22 -10.43 7.82
C ASP A 202 2.79 -10.90 6.47
N CYS A 203 3.11 -9.97 5.58
CA CYS A 203 3.84 -10.23 4.36
C CYS A 203 5.26 -10.78 4.65
N GLY A 204 5.90 -10.30 5.69
CA GLY A 204 7.30 -10.65 6.01
C GLY A 204 8.32 -9.75 5.32
N VAL A 205 7.94 -8.50 5.05
CA VAL A 205 8.84 -7.47 4.53
C VAL A 205 8.89 -6.26 5.45
N SER A 206 9.95 -5.49 5.33
CA SER A 206 10.06 -4.20 6.01
C SER A 206 10.77 -3.18 5.13
N PHE A 207 10.53 -1.90 5.43
CA PHE A 207 11.30 -0.80 4.86
C PHE A 207 12.78 -0.97 5.22
N ALA A 208 13.65 -0.88 4.24
CA ALA A 208 15.09 -1.05 4.40
C ALA A 208 15.85 0.26 4.31
N ARG A 209 15.54 1.07 3.32
CA ARG A 209 16.25 2.29 3.01
C ARG A 209 15.38 3.22 2.19
N ASP A 210 15.48 4.51 2.54
CA ASP A 210 14.94 5.59 1.77
C ASP A 210 15.59 5.67 0.38
N TRP A 211 14.78 6.05 -0.59
CA TRP A 211 15.20 6.38 -1.90
C TRP A 211 16.09 7.64 -1.86
N THR A 212 17.36 7.48 -2.21
CA THR A 212 18.28 8.59 -2.29
C THR A 212 18.86 8.69 -3.69
N ARG A 213 18.44 9.72 -4.44
CA ARG A 213 19.22 10.17 -5.59
C ARG A 213 20.41 10.98 -5.07
N ASP A 214 21.61 10.46 -5.22
CA ASP A 214 22.76 11.34 -5.14
C ASP A 214 22.75 12.26 -6.39
N ASN A 215 23.39 13.44 -6.28
CA ASN A 215 23.38 14.46 -7.34
C ASN A 215 24.04 14.01 -8.66
N THR A 216 24.56 12.82 -8.73
CA THR A 216 25.12 12.19 -9.91
C THR A 216 24.20 11.07 -10.34
N TYR A 217 23.45 11.34 -11.39
CA TYR A 217 22.61 10.35 -12.02
C TYR A 217 23.45 9.21 -12.58
N ASP A 218 23.42 8.09 -11.88
CA ASP A 218 24.07 6.85 -12.29
C ASP A 218 23.00 5.79 -12.56
N PRO A 219 22.70 5.55 -13.83
CA PRO A 219 21.68 4.58 -14.20
C PRO A 219 21.92 3.19 -13.66
N TYR A 220 23.17 2.81 -13.44
CA TYR A 220 23.51 1.50 -12.92
C TYR A 220 23.09 1.29 -11.47
N LYS A 221 22.97 2.36 -10.70
CA LYS A 221 22.53 2.29 -9.31
C LYS A 221 21.03 2.13 -9.15
N TYR A 222 20.27 2.42 -10.20
CA TYR A 222 18.81 2.49 -10.14
C TYR A 222 18.12 1.51 -11.07
N SER A 223 18.87 0.67 -11.77
CA SER A 223 18.31 -0.40 -12.61
C SER A 223 17.63 -1.45 -11.75
N ILE A 224 16.45 -1.86 -12.16
CA ILE A 224 15.73 -2.96 -11.54
C ILE A 224 16.20 -4.27 -12.17
N TYR A 225 16.56 -5.23 -11.33
CA TYR A 225 16.90 -6.58 -11.74
C TYR A 225 15.81 -7.55 -11.31
N TRP A 226 15.40 -8.44 -12.21
CA TRP A 226 14.53 -9.55 -11.82
C TRP A 226 15.35 -10.61 -11.10
N LEU A 227 14.97 -10.89 -9.85
CA LEU A 227 15.68 -11.82 -8.97
C LEU A 227 15.29 -13.27 -9.22
N ASP A 228 14.04 -13.49 -9.65
CA ASP A 228 13.53 -14.80 -10.07
C ASP A 228 12.67 -14.63 -11.32
N THR A 229 13.29 -14.82 -12.49
CA THR A 229 12.60 -14.69 -13.78
C THR A 229 11.59 -15.80 -14.05
N SER A 230 11.60 -16.88 -13.27
CA SER A 230 10.63 -17.97 -13.35
C SER A 230 9.36 -17.69 -12.55
N HIS A 231 9.40 -16.71 -11.66
CA HIS A 231 8.23 -16.35 -10.84
C HIS A 231 7.04 -15.96 -11.73
N PRO A 232 5.82 -16.42 -11.42
CA PRO A 232 4.63 -16.12 -12.24
C PRO A 232 4.37 -14.64 -12.49
N LEU A 233 4.73 -13.75 -11.56
CA LEU A 233 4.65 -12.30 -11.77
C LEU A 233 5.47 -11.80 -12.97
N LEU A 234 6.47 -12.56 -13.40
CA LEU A 234 7.36 -12.19 -14.50
C LEU A 234 7.21 -13.10 -15.73
N SER A 235 6.43 -14.16 -15.61
CA SER A 235 6.36 -15.20 -16.65
C SER A 235 4.95 -15.60 -17.08
N THR A 236 3.89 -15.21 -16.35
CA THR A 236 2.53 -15.71 -16.62
C THR A 236 1.44 -14.65 -16.36
N PRO A 237 0.58 -14.35 -17.34
CA PRO A 237 0.51 -14.92 -18.69
C PRO A 237 1.59 -14.40 -19.66
N ASN A 238 2.30 -13.34 -19.29
CA ASN A 238 3.27 -12.68 -20.16
C ASN A 238 4.69 -12.91 -19.68
N ILE A 239 5.63 -13.04 -20.61
CA ILE A 239 7.05 -13.00 -20.28
C ILE A 239 7.48 -11.53 -20.20
N VAL A 240 7.76 -11.07 -18.99
CA VAL A 240 8.26 -9.72 -18.74
C VAL A 240 9.78 -9.74 -18.90
N LYS A 241 10.28 -8.96 -19.86
CA LYS A 241 11.71 -8.88 -20.09
C LYS A 241 12.41 -8.37 -18.84
N ALA A 242 13.47 -9.05 -18.44
CA ALA A 242 14.42 -8.49 -17.47
C ALA A 242 15.05 -7.23 -18.07
N PRO A 243 15.25 -6.17 -17.28
CA PRO A 243 16.00 -5.03 -17.75
C PRO A 243 17.41 -5.47 -18.07
N SER A 244 17.73 -5.51 -19.37
CA SER A 244 19.10 -5.73 -19.78
C SER A 244 19.81 -4.39 -19.72
N TYR A 245 20.80 -4.29 -18.85
CA TYR A 245 21.73 -3.19 -18.92
C TYR A 245 22.31 -3.04 -20.35
N PRO A 246 22.47 -1.86 -20.86
CA PRO A 246 22.20 -0.54 -20.32
C PRO A 246 20.82 -0.06 -20.75
N TYR A 247 19.84 -0.29 -20.11
CA TYR A 247 18.64 0.11 -20.51
C TYR A 247 17.39 0.46 -20.07
N PRO A 248 16.73 1.31 -20.85
CA PRO A 248 15.79 2.34 -20.45
C PRO A 248 14.41 1.82 -20.04
N GLU A 249 14.16 0.54 -20.13
CA GLU A 249 12.81 0.00 -19.91
C GLU A 249 12.41 -0.02 -18.43
N TRP A 250 13.39 -0.15 -17.52
CA TRP A 250 13.16 -0.18 -16.06
C TRP A 250 14.14 0.73 -15.33
N PHE A 251 14.31 1.90 -15.86
CA PHE A 251 15.41 2.75 -15.56
C PHE A 251 14.96 3.96 -14.78
N GLY A 252 15.55 4.12 -13.60
CA GLY A 252 15.59 5.41 -12.97
C GLY A 252 14.57 5.71 -11.91
N ASP A 253 13.57 4.86 -11.68
CA ASP A 253 12.54 5.15 -10.70
C ASP A 253 12.26 4.02 -9.71
N ALA A 254 13.35 3.47 -9.17
CA ALA A 254 13.25 2.69 -7.95
C ALA A 254 12.92 3.61 -6.78
N GLY A 255 11.84 3.32 -6.10
CA GLY A 255 11.46 4.00 -4.87
C GLY A 255 12.19 3.45 -3.65
N ASP A 256 11.52 3.45 -2.52
CA ASP A 256 12.05 2.93 -1.27
C ASP A 256 12.33 1.44 -1.32
N LEU A 257 13.37 1.02 -0.60
CA LEU A 257 13.86 -0.35 -0.67
C LEU A 257 13.26 -1.22 0.42
N LEU A 258 12.98 -2.46 0.04
CA LEU A 258 12.47 -3.53 0.87
C LEU A 258 13.58 -4.46 1.34
N LYS A 259 13.39 -5.05 2.51
CA LYS A 259 14.15 -6.22 2.99
C LYS A 259 13.20 -7.28 3.53
N LEU A 260 13.61 -8.56 3.42
CA LEU A 260 12.89 -9.65 4.06
C LEU A 260 13.00 -9.55 5.58
N GLY A 261 11.89 -9.79 6.25
CA GLY A 261 11.78 -9.92 7.70
C GLY A 261 11.91 -11.37 8.14
N SER A 262 11.74 -11.61 9.44
CA SER A 262 11.78 -12.96 10.02
C SER A 262 10.42 -13.68 10.01
N GLY A 263 9.36 -13.00 9.61
CA GLY A 263 7.99 -13.54 9.53
C GLY A 263 7.47 -13.56 8.10
N GLY A 264 6.28 -14.11 7.91
CA GLY A 264 5.62 -14.17 6.60
C GLY A 264 6.28 -15.13 5.61
N ASP A 265 5.83 -15.03 4.36
CA ASP A 265 6.24 -15.89 3.26
C ASP A 265 6.77 -15.08 2.06
N ALA A 266 7.17 -13.84 2.29
CA ALA A 266 7.60 -12.94 1.22
C ALA A 266 8.79 -13.47 0.44
N VAL A 267 8.72 -13.27 -0.86
CA VAL A 267 9.85 -13.40 -1.77
C VAL A 267 10.08 -12.07 -2.50
N LEU A 268 11.36 -11.67 -2.62
CA LEU A 268 11.71 -10.53 -3.45
C LEU A 268 11.85 -11.00 -4.89
N VAL A 269 11.00 -10.45 -5.77
CA VAL A 269 10.96 -10.81 -7.20
C VAL A 269 11.76 -9.82 -8.03
N GLY A 270 11.87 -8.57 -7.58
CA GLY A 270 12.69 -7.52 -8.19
C GLY A 270 13.49 -6.75 -7.14
N GLY A 271 14.66 -6.25 -7.53
CA GLY A 271 15.55 -5.51 -6.65
C GLY A 271 16.61 -4.72 -7.41
N LEU A 272 17.42 -3.92 -6.71
CA LEU A 272 18.47 -3.08 -7.31
C LEU A 272 19.80 -3.80 -7.56
N TYR A 273 19.95 -5.02 -7.09
CA TYR A 273 21.17 -5.80 -7.28
C TYR A 273 20.83 -7.24 -7.64
N PRO A 274 21.45 -7.82 -8.68
CA PRO A 274 21.07 -9.13 -9.19
C PRO A 274 21.32 -10.31 -8.23
N ASN A 275 22.13 -10.08 -7.20
CA ASN A 275 22.54 -11.13 -6.26
C ASN A 275 22.04 -10.89 -4.83
N ARG A 276 21.11 -9.93 -4.64
CA ARG A 276 20.57 -9.58 -3.32
C ARG A 276 19.08 -9.86 -3.26
N ASN A 277 18.76 -11.11 -2.93
CA ASN A 277 17.37 -11.59 -2.86
C ASN A 277 16.74 -11.48 -1.48
N SER A 278 17.38 -10.85 -0.51
CA SER A 278 16.87 -10.64 0.85
C SER A 278 16.77 -9.18 1.27
N ASP A 279 17.40 -8.28 0.53
CA ASP A 279 17.40 -6.83 0.77
C ASP A 279 17.58 -6.08 -0.57
N TYR A 280 17.40 -4.77 -0.53
CA TYR A 280 17.35 -3.91 -1.73
C TYR A 280 16.25 -4.31 -2.73
N GLY A 281 15.18 -4.95 -2.23
CA GLY A 281 14.01 -5.28 -3.03
C GLY A 281 13.20 -4.06 -3.40
N VAL A 282 12.52 -4.13 -4.56
CA VAL A 282 11.54 -3.14 -5.03
C VAL A 282 10.24 -3.80 -5.50
N LEU A 283 10.22 -5.12 -5.53
CA LEU A 283 9.04 -5.91 -5.85
C LEU A 283 9.02 -7.16 -4.96
N ALA A 284 7.95 -7.34 -4.22
CA ALA A 284 7.71 -8.50 -3.37
C ALA A 284 6.37 -9.16 -3.66
N SER A 285 6.31 -10.48 -3.48
CA SER A 285 5.07 -11.27 -3.41
C SER A 285 4.99 -11.99 -2.08
N CYS A 286 3.82 -12.05 -1.47
CA CYS A 286 3.59 -12.68 -0.16
C CYS A 286 2.13 -13.07 0.07
N LEU A 287 1.81 -13.54 1.29
CA LEU A 287 0.48 -13.99 1.70
C LEU A 287 -0.05 -15.10 0.79
N GLY A 288 0.79 -16.09 0.50
CA GLY A 288 0.48 -17.15 -0.46
C GLY A 288 0.34 -16.66 -1.90
N GLY A 289 0.86 -15.50 -2.22
CA GLY A 289 0.74 -14.83 -3.52
C GLY A 289 -0.47 -13.92 -3.66
N ARG A 290 -1.29 -13.76 -2.60
CA ARG A 290 -2.44 -12.85 -2.61
C ARG A 290 -2.06 -11.37 -2.45
N MET A 291 -0.81 -11.08 -2.22
CA MET A 291 -0.29 -9.72 -2.15
C MET A 291 0.91 -9.52 -3.07
N VAL A 292 0.88 -8.41 -3.79
CA VAL A 292 2.02 -7.83 -4.51
C VAL A 292 2.30 -6.45 -3.94
N LEU A 293 3.55 -6.20 -3.59
CA LEU A 293 4.05 -4.90 -3.14
C LEU A 293 5.14 -4.42 -4.07
N GLN A 294 4.94 -3.26 -4.68
CA GLN A 294 5.89 -2.60 -5.57
C GLN A 294 6.26 -1.23 -5.01
N THR A 295 7.55 -0.89 -5.06
CA THR A 295 8.07 0.41 -4.62
C THR A 295 8.81 1.18 -5.72
N PHE A 296 8.69 0.77 -6.98
CA PHE A 296 9.13 1.56 -8.12
C PHE A 296 7.92 2.11 -8.89
N SER A 297 8.12 3.19 -9.64
CA SER A 297 7.09 3.80 -10.47
C SER A 297 6.76 2.95 -11.69
N SER A 298 5.48 2.72 -11.95
CA SER A 298 5.02 2.12 -13.21
C SER A 298 4.63 3.17 -14.24
N HIS A 299 4.26 4.36 -13.79
CA HIS A 299 3.64 5.38 -14.64
C HIS A 299 4.65 6.10 -15.54
N ASP A 300 5.94 6.02 -15.20
CA ASP A 300 7.03 6.63 -15.99
C ASP A 300 7.51 5.77 -17.14
N TYR A 301 7.06 4.52 -17.22
CA TYR A 301 7.49 3.59 -18.26
C TYR A 301 6.54 3.54 -19.43
N ALA A 302 7.05 3.15 -20.60
CA ALA A 302 6.23 3.00 -21.78
C ALA A 302 5.19 1.89 -21.61
N TRP A 303 3.97 2.15 -22.08
CA TRP A 303 2.82 1.25 -21.93
C TRP A 303 3.11 -0.21 -22.28
N ASN A 304 3.75 -0.44 -23.43
CA ASN A 304 4.10 -1.79 -23.89
C ASN A 304 5.09 -2.54 -23.00
N ILE A 305 5.74 -1.85 -22.05
CA ILE A 305 6.66 -2.42 -21.08
C ILE A 305 5.93 -2.79 -19.80
N VAL A 306 5.09 -1.89 -19.29
CA VAL A 306 4.45 -2.08 -17.99
C VAL A 306 3.14 -2.87 -18.06
N GLN A 307 2.43 -2.83 -19.19
CA GLN A 307 1.19 -3.59 -19.36
C GLN A 307 1.37 -5.10 -19.08
N PRO A 308 2.35 -5.80 -19.67
CA PRO A 308 2.55 -7.23 -19.40
C PRO A 308 2.81 -7.53 -17.92
N LEU A 309 3.49 -6.64 -17.21
CA LEU A 309 3.78 -6.78 -15.80
C LEU A 309 2.50 -6.67 -14.96
N TRP A 310 1.69 -5.65 -15.21
CA TRP A 310 0.43 -5.44 -14.50
C TRP A 310 -0.62 -6.50 -14.81
N GLU A 311 -0.69 -6.98 -16.04
CA GLU A 311 -1.53 -8.13 -16.41
C GLU A 311 -1.13 -9.39 -15.62
N ASN A 312 0.17 -9.60 -15.45
CA ASN A 312 0.68 -10.70 -14.62
C ASN A 312 0.33 -10.50 -13.14
N TYR A 313 0.51 -9.30 -12.59
CA TYR A 313 0.15 -8.99 -11.20
C TYR A 313 -1.31 -9.34 -10.91
N ILE A 314 -2.21 -8.80 -11.72
CA ILE A 314 -3.65 -8.99 -11.55
C ILE A 314 -4.03 -10.48 -11.72
N THR A 315 -3.50 -11.13 -12.75
CA THR A 315 -3.79 -12.54 -13.04
C THR A 315 -3.28 -13.43 -11.91
N TYR A 316 -2.03 -13.25 -11.49
CA TYR A 316 -1.40 -14.03 -10.44
C TYR A 316 -2.13 -13.86 -9.11
N THR A 317 -2.34 -12.61 -8.70
CA THR A 317 -2.94 -12.30 -7.40
C THR A 317 -4.37 -12.82 -7.29
N LEU A 318 -5.19 -12.66 -8.35
CA LEU A 318 -6.54 -13.23 -8.41
C LEU A 318 -6.52 -14.76 -8.47
N THR A 319 -5.57 -15.37 -9.17
CA THR A 319 -5.42 -16.83 -9.16
C THR A 319 -5.17 -17.32 -7.74
N LYS A 320 -4.26 -16.69 -7.01
CA LYS A 320 -3.94 -17.05 -5.63
C LYS A 320 -5.09 -16.78 -4.67
N HIS A 321 -5.86 -15.72 -4.89
CA HIS A 321 -7.07 -15.46 -4.15
C HIS A 321 -8.08 -16.62 -4.33
N TYR A 322 -8.35 -17.04 -5.55
CA TYR A 322 -9.31 -18.12 -5.82
C TYR A 322 -8.79 -19.53 -5.49
N GLU A 323 -7.49 -19.72 -5.34
CA GLU A 323 -6.93 -20.93 -4.74
C GLU A 323 -7.12 -20.95 -3.22
N TYR A 324 -7.14 -19.79 -2.57
CA TYR A 324 -7.31 -19.62 -1.13
C TYR A 324 -8.79 -19.62 -0.73
N VAL A 325 -9.65 -18.97 -1.50
CA VAL A 325 -11.12 -18.90 -1.31
C VAL A 325 -11.78 -19.65 -2.44
N PRO A 326 -11.98 -20.98 -2.34
CA PRO A 326 -12.45 -21.83 -3.42
C PRO A 326 -13.92 -21.59 -3.85
#